data_2266f1e69dabe1efa988fe4a2a6e8831
#
_entry.id   2266f1e69dabe1efa988fe4a2a6e8831
#
_cell.length_a   1.000
_cell.length_b   1.000
_cell.length_c   1.000
_cell.angle_alpha   90.00
_cell.angle_beta   90.00
_cell.angle_gamma   90.00
#
_symmetry.space_group_name_H-M   'P 1'
#
loop_
_entity.id
_entity.type
_entity.pdbx_description
1 polymer ?
#
loop_
_entity_poly.entity_id
_entity_poly.type
_entity_poly.pdbx_seq_one_letter_code
_entity_poly.pdbx_strand_id
1 'polypeptide(L)'
;MNVEVLDISIDYGIDTSVGYFGVDLRAAHMESYEYQARPTDSFVEQAGSYTVPELRGNVSVWWNYDKYSAGATINYVDSFDQMYGVIPEVDSHPTLDLQATYDLTDNSRITVGALNVTDEDPPWSDSEAEGYSYGTAGHSPWGTVLYARATVRF
;
A
#
# COMPACT_ATOMS: atom_id res chain seq x y z
N MET A 1 7.25 25.94 -0.22
CA MET A 1 7.08 24.50 -0.43
C MET A 1 6.83 24.29 -1.91
N ASN A 2 7.63 23.46 -2.57
CA ASN A 2 7.46 23.03 -3.95
C ASN A 2 7.32 21.51 -3.95
N VAL A 3 6.39 20.97 -4.75
CA VAL A 3 6.12 19.53 -4.80
C VAL A 3 5.92 19.13 -6.25
N GLU A 4 6.65 18.11 -6.69
CA GLU A 4 6.52 17.50 -8.00
C GLU A 4 6.24 15.99 -7.81
N VAL A 5 5.10 15.53 -8.35
CA VAL A 5 4.63 14.14 -8.22
C VAL A 5 4.18 13.63 -9.58
N LEU A 6 4.58 12.43 -9.91
CA LEU A 6 4.06 11.66 -11.05
C LEU A 6 3.10 10.58 -10.54
N ASP A 7 1.82 10.72 -10.86
CA ASP A 7 0.81 9.72 -10.59
C ASP A 7 0.57 8.83 -11.82
N ILE A 8 0.64 7.52 -11.61
CA ILE A 8 0.39 6.50 -12.64
C ILE A 8 -0.85 5.69 -12.22
N SER A 9 -1.80 5.56 -13.14
CA SER A 9 -2.98 4.72 -12.99
C SER A 9 -3.21 3.91 -14.26
N ILE A 10 -3.28 2.58 -14.13
CA ILE A 10 -3.54 1.64 -15.21
C ILE A 10 -4.65 0.71 -14.78
N ASP A 11 -5.74 0.68 -15.55
CA ASP A 11 -6.85 -0.24 -15.39
C ASP A 11 -6.98 -1.08 -16.66
N TYR A 12 -6.95 -2.39 -16.52
CA TYR A 12 -7.12 -3.32 -17.63
C TYR A 12 -8.03 -4.49 -17.25
N GLY A 13 -8.88 -4.90 -18.17
CA GLY A 13 -9.76 -6.04 -17.97
C GLY A 13 -9.99 -6.85 -19.23
N ILE A 14 -10.17 -8.16 -19.07
CA ILE A 14 -10.41 -9.09 -20.18
C ILE A 14 -11.43 -10.16 -19.80
N ASP A 15 -12.39 -10.36 -20.68
CA ASP A 15 -13.33 -11.48 -20.60
C ASP A 15 -12.72 -12.73 -21.23
N THR A 16 -12.84 -13.84 -20.53
CA THR A 16 -12.36 -15.17 -20.99
C THR A 16 -13.45 -16.22 -20.81
N SER A 17 -13.24 -17.41 -21.36
CA SER A 17 -14.15 -18.54 -21.15
C SER A 17 -14.19 -19.07 -19.71
N VAL A 18 -13.24 -18.67 -18.88
CA VAL A 18 -13.12 -19.07 -17.46
C VAL A 18 -13.34 -17.90 -16.49
N GLY A 19 -13.93 -16.80 -16.97
CA GLY A 19 -14.28 -15.63 -16.20
C GLY A 19 -13.60 -14.36 -16.65
N TYR A 20 -13.94 -13.27 -15.97
CA TYR A 20 -13.35 -11.95 -16.16
C TYR A 20 -12.12 -11.79 -15.28
N PHE A 21 -11.03 -11.33 -15.86
CA PHE A 21 -9.82 -10.94 -15.16
C PHE A 21 -9.62 -9.43 -15.26
N GLY A 22 -9.24 -8.81 -14.16
CA GLY A 22 -8.91 -7.40 -14.12
C GLY A 22 -7.59 -7.16 -13.40
N VAL A 23 -6.91 -6.09 -13.78
CA VAL A 23 -5.68 -5.59 -13.16
C VAL A 23 -5.84 -4.09 -12.97
N ASP A 24 -5.53 -3.62 -11.78
CA ASP A 24 -5.42 -2.21 -11.43
C ASP A 24 -4.02 -1.95 -10.88
N LEU A 25 -3.34 -0.95 -11.40
CA LEU A 25 -2.06 -0.45 -10.90
C LEU A 25 -2.23 1.02 -10.57
N ARG A 26 -1.81 1.40 -9.37
CA ARG A 26 -1.71 2.78 -8.92
C ARG A 26 -0.35 3.00 -8.29
N ALA A 27 0.35 4.02 -8.74
CA ALA A 27 1.64 4.40 -8.19
C ALA A 27 1.77 5.92 -8.18
N ALA A 28 2.39 6.43 -7.13
CA ALA A 28 2.80 7.83 -6.99
C ALA A 28 4.30 7.87 -6.78
N HIS A 29 5.00 8.58 -7.67
CA HIS A 29 6.43 8.84 -7.57
C HIS A 29 6.64 10.31 -7.25
N MET A 30 7.24 10.58 -6.09
CA MET A 30 7.61 11.91 -5.62
C MET A 30 8.94 12.29 -6.26
N GLU A 31 8.93 13.14 -7.28
CA GLU A 31 10.16 13.60 -7.94
C GLU A 31 10.89 14.65 -7.10
N SER A 32 10.14 15.50 -6.41
CA SER A 32 10.70 16.52 -5.51
C SER A 32 9.69 16.95 -4.46
N TYR A 33 10.17 17.14 -3.24
CA TYR A 33 9.43 17.76 -2.15
C TYR A 33 10.34 18.72 -1.42
N GLU A 34 10.41 19.95 -1.89
CA GLU A 34 11.22 20.99 -1.29
C GLU A 34 10.46 21.76 -0.20
N TYR A 35 11.01 21.77 0.99
CA TYR A 35 10.48 22.49 2.15
C TYR A 35 11.41 23.60 2.59
N GLN A 36 10.83 24.73 2.97
CA GLN A 36 11.51 25.90 3.53
C GLN A 36 10.84 26.26 4.87
N ALA A 37 11.56 26.11 5.97
CA ALA A 37 11.01 26.35 7.32
C ALA A 37 10.71 27.82 7.58
N ARG A 38 11.56 28.72 7.09
CA ARG A 38 11.41 30.18 7.23
C ARG A 38 11.72 30.85 5.88
N PRO A 39 11.13 32.03 5.58
CA PRO A 39 11.35 32.74 4.33
C PRO A 39 12.83 33.09 4.00
N THR A 40 13.69 33.08 5.02
CA THR A 40 15.13 33.36 4.89
C THR A 40 16.00 32.09 4.75
N ASP A 41 15.43 30.90 4.97
CA ASP A 41 16.16 29.65 4.94
C ASP A 41 16.28 29.16 3.48
N SER A 42 17.23 28.28 3.21
CA SER A 42 17.29 27.56 1.93
C SER A 42 16.19 26.51 1.86
N PHE A 43 15.75 26.19 0.65
CA PHE A 43 14.93 25.01 0.43
C PHE A 43 15.73 23.74 0.71
N VAL A 44 15.10 22.75 1.30
CA VAL A 44 15.69 21.44 1.61
C VAL A 44 14.82 20.39 0.94
N GLU A 45 15.44 19.52 0.14
CA GLU A 45 14.77 18.36 -0.47
C GLU A 45 14.40 17.34 0.61
N GLN A 46 13.18 16.83 0.54
CA GLN A 46 12.61 15.86 1.48
C GLN A 46 12.12 14.57 0.79
N ALA A 47 12.08 14.53 -0.56
CA ALA A 47 11.76 13.28 -1.27
C ALA A 47 12.82 12.22 -0.94
N GLY A 48 12.38 10.98 -0.73
CA GLY A 48 13.23 9.90 -0.24
C GLY A 48 13.64 10.01 1.23
N SER A 49 13.20 11.07 1.95
CA SER A 49 13.48 11.23 3.36
C SER A 49 12.31 10.77 4.22
N TYR A 50 12.51 10.79 5.54
CA TYR A 50 11.56 10.41 6.56
C TYR A 50 10.11 10.87 6.24
N THR A 51 9.16 9.93 6.25
CA THR A 51 7.73 10.12 5.93
C THR A 51 7.38 10.42 4.47
N VAL A 52 8.35 10.64 3.60
CA VAL A 52 8.15 10.97 2.18
C VAL A 52 8.94 10.02 1.27
N PRO A 53 8.64 8.70 1.28
CA PRO A 53 9.29 7.76 0.34
C PRO A 53 9.03 8.19 -1.09
N GLU A 54 10.03 7.98 -1.98
CA GLU A 54 9.93 8.42 -3.38
C GLU A 54 8.85 7.65 -4.15
N LEU A 55 8.64 6.36 -3.85
CA LEU A 55 7.64 5.56 -4.53
C LEU A 55 6.68 4.90 -3.55
N ARG A 56 5.37 5.04 -3.83
CA ARG A 56 4.30 4.26 -3.21
C ARG A 56 3.34 3.76 -4.27
N GLY A 57 2.84 2.56 -4.11
CA GLY A 57 1.88 2.05 -5.06
C GLY A 57 1.23 0.74 -4.63
N ASN A 58 0.29 0.32 -5.44
CA ASN A 58 -0.30 -1.01 -5.33
C ASN A 58 -0.60 -1.58 -6.71
N VAL A 59 -0.59 -2.90 -6.78
CA VAL A 59 -1.07 -3.67 -7.92
C VAL A 59 -2.12 -4.64 -7.40
N SER A 60 -3.32 -4.55 -7.95
CA SER A 60 -4.42 -5.46 -7.66
C SER A 60 -4.74 -6.28 -8.89
N VAL A 61 -4.95 -7.58 -8.70
CA VAL A 61 -5.50 -8.47 -9.70
C VAL A 61 -6.76 -9.10 -9.15
N TRP A 62 -7.79 -9.25 -9.99
CA TRP A 62 -9.03 -9.91 -9.58
C TRP A 62 -9.56 -10.80 -10.70
N TRP A 63 -10.26 -11.82 -10.26
CA TRP A 63 -10.96 -12.77 -11.11
C TRP A 63 -12.41 -12.90 -10.63
N ASN A 64 -13.34 -12.94 -11.59
CA ASN A 64 -14.76 -13.12 -11.34
C ASN A 64 -15.32 -14.17 -12.29
N TYR A 65 -16.00 -15.17 -11.75
CA TYR A 65 -16.66 -16.20 -12.53
C TYR A 65 -17.91 -16.72 -11.82
N ASP A 66 -19.08 -16.54 -12.45
CA ASP A 66 -20.39 -16.92 -11.89
C ASP A 66 -20.55 -16.30 -10.47
N LYS A 67 -20.60 -17.12 -9.44
CA LYS A 67 -20.77 -16.73 -8.04
C LYS A 67 -19.45 -16.53 -7.28
N TYR A 68 -18.34 -16.74 -7.93
CA TYR A 68 -17.02 -16.69 -7.30
C TYR A 68 -16.26 -15.44 -7.73
N SER A 69 -15.60 -14.80 -6.76
CA SER A 69 -14.62 -13.76 -7.02
C SER A 69 -13.39 -13.99 -6.15
N ALA A 70 -12.23 -13.71 -6.69
CA ALA A 70 -10.97 -13.73 -5.95
C ALA A 70 -10.13 -12.51 -6.32
N GLY A 71 -9.35 -12.02 -5.38
CA GLY A 71 -8.45 -10.91 -5.60
C GLY A 71 -7.18 -11.02 -4.78
N ALA A 72 -6.11 -10.46 -5.34
CA ALA A 72 -4.82 -10.30 -4.68
C ALA A 72 -4.34 -8.86 -4.90
N THR A 73 -3.80 -8.23 -3.85
CA THR A 73 -3.22 -6.88 -3.92
C THR A 73 -1.84 -6.91 -3.30
N ILE A 74 -0.84 -6.44 -4.05
CA ILE A 74 0.48 -6.12 -3.51
C ILE A 74 0.49 -4.62 -3.23
N ASN A 75 0.79 -4.24 -1.99
CA ASN A 75 1.05 -2.87 -1.59
C ASN A 75 2.56 -2.69 -1.44
N TYR A 76 3.07 -1.55 -1.86
CA TYR A 76 4.50 -1.24 -1.83
C TYR A 76 4.73 0.16 -1.30
N VAL A 77 5.67 0.25 -0.37
CA VAL A 77 6.26 1.51 0.11
C VAL A 77 7.75 1.40 -0.09
N ASP A 78 8.35 2.38 -0.73
CA ASP A 78 9.80 2.41 -1.00
C ASP A 78 10.60 2.66 0.27
N SER A 79 11.90 2.36 0.21
CA SER A 79 12.85 2.75 1.23
C SER A 79 12.92 4.27 1.38
N PHE A 80 13.39 4.73 2.50
CA PHE A 80 13.59 6.15 2.76
C PHE A 80 14.68 6.39 3.80
N ASP A 81 15.35 7.53 3.67
CA ASP A 81 16.37 7.96 4.63
C ASP A 81 15.75 8.33 5.99
N GLN A 82 16.36 7.89 7.07
CA GLN A 82 15.97 8.31 8.41
C GLN A 82 16.52 9.69 8.75
N MET A 83 15.69 10.48 9.44
CA MET A 83 16.12 11.80 9.92
C MET A 83 16.98 11.70 11.17
N TYR A 84 16.73 10.70 12.01
CA TYR A 84 17.42 10.47 13.28
C TYR A 84 17.65 8.97 13.46
N GLY A 85 18.69 8.62 14.24
CA GLY A 85 19.07 7.24 14.52
C GLY A 85 20.47 6.92 14.00
N VAL A 86 20.89 5.66 14.18
CA VAL A 86 22.20 5.16 13.74
C VAL A 86 22.08 4.48 12.36
N ILE A 87 20.91 3.94 12.06
CA ILE A 87 20.59 3.32 10.77
C ILE A 87 20.27 4.44 9.79
N PRO A 88 20.98 4.54 8.65
CA PRO A 88 20.75 5.66 7.71
C PRO A 88 19.46 5.54 6.92
N GLU A 89 18.97 4.33 6.66
CA GLU A 89 17.87 4.04 5.74
C GLU A 89 16.92 3.01 6.33
N VAL A 90 15.62 3.17 6.07
CA VAL A 90 14.55 2.20 6.34
C VAL A 90 14.27 1.46 5.05
N ASP A 91 14.27 0.13 5.10
CA ASP A 91 14.04 -0.74 3.95
C ASP A 91 12.63 -0.55 3.36
N SER A 92 12.47 -0.92 2.09
CA SER A 92 11.17 -0.97 1.43
C SER A 92 10.26 -2.04 2.06
N HIS A 93 8.95 -1.82 1.98
CA HIS A 93 7.95 -2.67 2.63
C HIS A 93 6.85 -3.12 1.64
N PRO A 94 6.98 -4.31 1.02
CA PRO A 94 5.92 -4.93 0.25
C PRO A 94 5.01 -5.77 1.15
N THR A 95 3.68 -5.68 0.99
CA THR A 95 2.72 -6.59 1.64
C THR A 95 1.77 -7.20 0.61
N LEU A 96 1.29 -8.42 0.87
CA LEU A 96 0.33 -9.12 0.01
C LEU A 96 -0.99 -9.33 0.75
N ASP A 97 -2.07 -8.83 0.16
CA ASP A 97 -3.44 -9.05 0.62
C ASP A 97 -4.17 -10.02 -0.31
N LEU A 98 -4.94 -10.94 0.25
CA LEU A 98 -5.76 -11.89 -0.50
C LEU A 98 -7.21 -11.82 -0.04
N GLN A 99 -8.15 -11.99 -0.98
CA GLN A 99 -9.57 -12.12 -0.67
C GLN A 99 -10.27 -13.09 -1.61
N ALA A 100 -11.31 -13.73 -1.11
CA ALA A 100 -12.24 -14.54 -1.89
C ALA A 100 -13.69 -14.21 -1.48
N THR A 101 -14.58 -14.17 -2.46
CA THR A 101 -16.00 -13.86 -2.26
C THR A 101 -16.84 -14.94 -2.91
N TYR A 102 -17.93 -15.32 -2.24
CA TYR A 102 -18.96 -16.20 -2.77
C TYR A 102 -20.35 -15.56 -2.65
N ASP A 103 -21.04 -15.44 -3.78
CA ASP A 103 -22.41 -14.94 -3.83
C ASP A 103 -23.38 -16.09 -3.50
N LEU A 104 -23.91 -16.08 -2.28
CA LEU A 104 -24.89 -17.08 -1.80
C LEU A 104 -26.21 -16.99 -2.57
N THR A 105 -26.68 -15.77 -2.76
CA THR A 105 -27.89 -15.40 -3.52
C THR A 105 -27.61 -14.07 -4.22
N ASP A 106 -28.55 -13.63 -5.08
CA ASP A 106 -28.47 -12.31 -5.75
C ASP A 106 -28.35 -11.14 -4.77
N ASN A 107 -28.81 -11.34 -3.53
CA ASN A 107 -28.84 -10.30 -2.50
C ASN A 107 -27.88 -10.54 -1.34
N SER A 108 -27.15 -11.65 -1.31
CA SER A 108 -26.28 -12.00 -0.18
C SER A 108 -24.96 -12.60 -0.63
N ARG A 109 -23.89 -12.16 0.04
CA ARG A 109 -22.52 -12.64 -0.21
C ARG A 109 -21.70 -12.78 1.05
N ILE A 110 -20.73 -13.67 1.00
CA ILE A 110 -19.68 -13.83 2.00
C ILE A 110 -18.35 -13.54 1.36
N THR A 111 -17.55 -12.72 2.03
CA THR A 111 -16.15 -12.46 1.68
C THR A 111 -15.26 -12.88 2.83
N VAL A 112 -14.19 -13.59 2.54
CA VAL A 112 -13.10 -13.90 3.48
C VAL A 112 -11.80 -13.36 2.91
N GLY A 113 -10.89 -12.94 3.75
CA GLY A 113 -9.60 -12.43 3.29
C GLY A 113 -8.55 -12.41 4.39
N ALA A 114 -7.33 -12.19 3.95
CA ALA A 114 -6.16 -12.00 4.76
C ALA A 114 -5.42 -10.75 4.27
N LEU A 115 -5.17 -9.81 5.15
CA LEU A 115 -4.25 -8.71 4.92
C LEU A 115 -2.86 -9.14 5.35
N ASN A 116 -1.86 -8.73 4.60
CA ASN A 116 -0.47 -9.08 4.85
C ASN A 116 -0.31 -10.60 5.06
N VAL A 117 -0.71 -11.40 4.07
CA VAL A 117 -0.72 -12.88 4.17
C VAL A 117 0.67 -13.49 4.30
N THR A 118 1.69 -12.75 3.90
CA THR A 118 3.11 -13.12 4.04
C THR A 118 3.67 -12.87 5.44
N ASP A 119 2.88 -12.23 6.31
CA ASP A 119 3.27 -11.84 7.68
C ASP A 119 4.55 -10.99 7.71
N GLU A 120 4.66 -10.06 6.74
CA GLU A 120 5.79 -9.17 6.62
C GLU A 120 5.79 -8.15 7.75
N ASP A 121 6.84 -8.15 8.54
CA ASP A 121 7.02 -7.17 9.60
C ASP A 121 7.38 -5.79 9.01
N PRO A 122 6.91 -4.68 9.60
CA PRO A 122 7.35 -3.36 9.18
C PRO A 122 8.87 -3.23 9.35
N PRO A 123 9.57 -2.57 8.40
CA PRO A 123 11.01 -2.45 8.47
C PRO A 123 11.45 -1.71 9.73
N TRP A 124 12.56 -2.18 10.29
CA TRP A 124 13.12 -1.63 11.52
C TRP A 124 13.54 -0.16 11.34
N SER A 125 13.21 0.65 12.33
CA SER A 125 13.68 2.02 12.47
C SER A 125 14.17 2.24 13.89
N ASP A 126 15.33 2.82 14.04
CA ASP A 126 15.92 3.19 15.34
C ASP A 126 15.76 4.69 15.66
N SER A 127 14.84 5.36 14.99
CA SER A 127 14.53 6.77 15.25
C SER A 127 13.91 6.95 16.63
N GLU A 128 14.71 7.44 17.59
CA GLU A 128 14.23 7.76 18.94
C GLU A 128 13.15 8.83 18.97
N ALA A 129 13.05 9.66 17.92
CA ALA A 129 12.08 10.74 17.84
C ALA A 129 10.62 10.26 17.83
N GLU A 130 10.37 9.01 17.41
CA GLU A 130 9.04 8.44 17.33
C GLU A 130 8.66 7.54 18.49
N GLY A 131 9.63 7.05 19.25
CA GLY A 131 9.39 6.11 20.34
C GLY A 131 8.91 4.73 19.89
N TYR A 132 9.01 4.42 18.59
CA TYR A 132 8.67 3.14 17.98
C TYR A 132 9.85 2.61 17.18
N SER A 133 9.90 1.29 17.05
CA SER A 133 10.97 0.61 16.30
C SER A 133 10.65 0.44 14.79
N TYR A 134 9.72 1.21 14.27
CA TYR A 134 9.33 1.21 12.84
C TYR A 134 8.75 2.56 12.46
N GLY A 135 8.80 2.92 11.17
CA GLY A 135 8.25 4.17 10.65
C GLY A 135 6.71 4.17 10.66
N THR A 136 6.09 4.88 11.61
CA THR A 136 4.64 4.90 11.82
C THR A 136 3.88 5.57 10.67
N ALA A 137 4.53 6.43 9.90
CA ALA A 137 3.87 7.25 8.87
C ALA A 137 3.44 6.46 7.61
N GLY A 138 3.93 5.26 7.42
CA GLY A 138 3.64 4.49 6.21
C GLY A 138 3.45 2.99 6.42
N HIS A 139 3.70 2.49 7.62
CA HIS A 139 3.73 1.06 7.90
C HIS A 139 2.69 0.68 8.97
N SER A 140 2.07 -0.48 8.79
CA SER A 140 1.16 -1.07 9.77
C SER A 140 1.94 -2.02 10.68
N PRO A 141 1.78 -1.92 12.03
CA PRO A 141 2.41 -2.86 12.95
C PRO A 141 1.71 -4.23 13.00
N TRP A 142 0.61 -4.37 12.30
CA TRP A 142 -0.17 -5.60 12.29
C TRP A 142 0.44 -6.56 11.28
N GLY A 143 0.83 -7.75 11.74
CA GLY A 143 1.13 -8.90 10.89
C GLY A 143 -0.12 -9.37 10.14
N THR A 144 -0.23 -10.65 9.86
CA THR A 144 -1.39 -11.19 9.14
C THR A 144 -2.70 -10.95 9.89
N VAL A 145 -3.65 -10.27 9.24
CA VAL A 145 -5.02 -10.04 9.76
C VAL A 145 -6.03 -10.81 8.93
N LEU A 146 -6.69 -11.78 9.54
CA LEU A 146 -7.79 -12.52 8.90
C LEU A 146 -9.13 -11.80 9.14
N TYR A 147 -9.97 -11.74 8.11
CA TYR A 147 -11.30 -11.17 8.23
C TYR A 147 -12.37 -11.99 7.48
N ALA A 148 -13.61 -11.86 7.93
CA ALA A 148 -14.79 -12.32 7.22
C ALA A 148 -15.86 -11.24 7.22
N ARG A 149 -16.57 -11.09 6.10
CA ARG A 149 -17.66 -10.13 5.91
C ARG A 149 -18.86 -10.83 5.30
N ALA A 150 -20.04 -10.65 5.91
CA ALA A 150 -21.31 -11.01 5.30
C ALA A 150 -22.04 -9.73 4.87
N THR A 151 -22.56 -9.70 3.64
CA THR A 151 -23.32 -8.57 3.10
C THR A 151 -24.70 -9.09 2.67
N VAL A 152 -25.76 -8.42 3.11
CA VAL A 152 -27.16 -8.69 2.69
C VAL A 152 -27.76 -7.37 2.24
N ARG A 153 -28.43 -7.39 1.06
CA ARG A 153 -29.17 -6.24 0.51
C ARG A 153 -30.66 -6.57 0.58
N PHE A 154 -31.45 -5.64 1.08
CA PHE A 154 -32.92 -5.74 1.22
C PHE A 154 -33.63 -4.97 0.14
#